data_ee1b3e486f62b21ddac41dea9b7e4954
#
_entry.id   ee1b3e486f62b21ddac41dea9b7e4954
#
_cell.length_a   1.000
_cell.length_b   1.000
_cell.length_c   1.000
_cell.angle_alpha   90.00
_cell.angle_beta   90.00
_cell.angle_gamma   90.00
#
_symmetry.space_group_name_H-M   'P 1'
#
loop_
_entity.id
_entity.type
_entity.pdbx_description
1 polymer ?
#
loop_
_entity_poly.entity_id
_entity_poly.type
_entity_poly.pdbx_seq_one_letter_code
_entity_poly.pdbx_strand_id
1 'polypeptide(L)'
;MNKPQDLTLDPENWDQMRALGHQMIDDLFDYWQSIREQKIWRPIPEEVKDFLDLPIPENAQPAEEVYADFKNYVFPFNKGNVHPRFFAWIQGTGTPMGVLADLLASGMNPNTTIGEHSAMYVDRQVVNWCKQLMNFPAEASGILVSGGSMANITALTVARNSFGEEKIRQRGLKSASAQLVLYCSIETHSCIQKAAEIIGLGSEAVRKIGVDDRFQMDVLELESQIQDDLNQGLLPFCVVGTSGTVNTGAIDPLEELLAISKKYGLWFHIDGAYGALAKLDPAYSSRLKAIESADSLAFDLHKWLYVPYEVGCTLIRDADKHREAFAITPNYLLQESRGLSGGLDSINNYGFELSRGFKALKIWMSLKEHGRERYANMIAQNN
;
A
#
# COMPACT_ATOMS: atom_id res chain seq x y z
N MET A 1 -47.77 -29.61 -1.61
CA MET A 1 -46.66 -29.23 -0.70
C MET A 1 -45.85 -28.17 -1.41
N ASN A 2 -45.98 -26.91 -0.95
CA ASN A 2 -45.10 -25.84 -1.47
C ASN A 2 -43.67 -26.21 -1.09
N LYS A 3 -42.76 -26.24 -2.06
CA LYS A 3 -41.31 -26.29 -1.77
C LYS A 3 -40.98 -25.12 -0.84
N PRO A 4 -40.19 -25.30 0.22
CA PRO A 4 -39.70 -24.16 0.98
C PRO A 4 -39.03 -23.22 0.00
N GLN A 5 -39.38 -21.92 0.06
CA GLN A 5 -38.71 -20.89 -0.73
C GLN A 5 -37.27 -20.89 -0.29
N ASP A 6 -36.33 -21.08 -1.21
CA ASP A 6 -34.89 -21.02 -0.89
C ASP A 6 -34.59 -19.67 -0.28
N LEU A 7 -33.95 -19.68 0.88
CA LEU A 7 -33.50 -18.42 1.53
C LEU A 7 -32.37 -17.81 0.71
N THR A 8 -32.49 -16.53 0.41
CA THR A 8 -31.48 -15.74 -0.31
C THR A 8 -31.25 -14.42 0.41
N LEU A 9 -30.09 -13.78 0.16
CA LEU A 9 -29.80 -12.42 0.58
C LEU A 9 -30.05 -11.40 -0.54
N ASP A 10 -30.61 -11.82 -1.66
CA ASP A 10 -31.00 -10.92 -2.74
C ASP A 10 -32.16 -10.02 -2.31
N PRO A 11 -32.24 -8.78 -2.83
CA PRO A 11 -33.37 -7.90 -2.54
C PRO A 11 -34.68 -8.51 -3.01
N GLU A 12 -35.74 -8.41 -2.20
CA GLU A 12 -37.09 -8.79 -2.60
C GLU A 12 -37.62 -7.89 -3.73
N ASN A 13 -37.19 -6.61 -3.74
CA ASN A 13 -37.54 -5.62 -4.76
C ASN A 13 -36.29 -4.90 -5.30
N TRP A 14 -35.85 -5.29 -6.49
CA TRP A 14 -34.70 -4.73 -7.17
C TRP A 14 -34.86 -3.26 -7.57
N ASP A 15 -36.07 -2.79 -7.88
CA ASP A 15 -36.32 -1.40 -8.23
C ASP A 15 -36.20 -0.49 -7.01
N GLN A 16 -36.68 -0.94 -5.86
CA GLN A 16 -36.50 -0.23 -4.58
C GLN A 16 -35.03 -0.16 -4.18
N MET A 17 -34.29 -1.28 -4.25
CA MET A 17 -32.86 -1.31 -3.99
C MET A 17 -32.08 -0.41 -4.95
N ARG A 18 -32.45 -0.36 -6.23
CA ARG A 18 -31.85 0.53 -7.23
C ARG A 18 -32.11 1.99 -6.89
N ALA A 19 -33.34 2.34 -6.50
CA ALA A 19 -33.69 3.71 -6.11
C ALA A 19 -32.87 4.15 -4.89
N LEU A 20 -32.71 3.28 -3.89
CA LEU A 20 -31.88 3.52 -2.70
C LEU A 20 -30.41 3.71 -3.11
N GLY A 21 -29.87 2.88 -4.03
CA GLY A 21 -28.50 3.02 -4.53
C GLY A 21 -28.27 4.35 -5.24
N HIS A 22 -29.23 4.83 -6.05
CA HIS A 22 -29.14 6.16 -6.66
C HIS A 22 -29.13 7.26 -5.59
N GLN A 23 -29.99 7.17 -4.58
CA GLN A 23 -30.00 8.13 -3.48
C GLN A 23 -28.67 8.16 -2.72
N MET A 24 -28.05 7.00 -2.44
CA MET A 24 -26.74 6.95 -1.79
C MET A 24 -25.65 7.67 -2.61
N ILE A 25 -25.69 7.50 -3.94
CA ILE A 25 -24.77 8.18 -4.84
C ILE A 25 -25.02 9.68 -4.85
N ASP A 26 -26.25 10.11 -4.96
CA ASP A 26 -26.62 11.53 -4.98
C ASP A 26 -26.23 12.22 -3.66
N ASP A 27 -26.56 11.62 -2.52
CA ASP A 27 -26.19 12.13 -1.18
C ASP A 27 -24.65 12.27 -1.04
N LEU A 28 -23.88 11.36 -1.63
CA LEU A 28 -22.42 11.42 -1.59
C LEU A 28 -21.86 12.55 -2.49
N PHE A 29 -22.42 12.77 -3.67
CA PHE A 29 -22.06 13.90 -4.54
C PHE A 29 -22.41 15.24 -3.91
N ASP A 30 -23.59 15.36 -3.29
CA ASP A 30 -23.98 16.55 -2.54
C ASP A 30 -23.05 16.85 -1.39
N TYR A 31 -22.60 15.81 -0.66
CA TYR A 31 -21.58 15.95 0.38
C TYR A 31 -20.26 16.51 -0.18
N TRP A 32 -19.74 15.98 -1.29
CA TRP A 32 -18.50 16.49 -1.87
C TRP A 32 -18.61 17.92 -2.37
N GLN A 33 -19.74 18.28 -3.00
CA GLN A 33 -19.96 19.64 -3.49
C GLN A 33 -20.04 20.66 -2.34
N SER A 34 -20.64 20.28 -1.22
CA SER A 34 -20.80 21.12 -0.04
C SER A 34 -19.65 21.01 0.98
N ILE A 35 -18.59 20.23 0.71
CA ILE A 35 -17.60 19.86 1.71
C ILE A 35 -16.88 21.07 2.34
N ARG A 36 -16.68 22.15 1.57
CA ARG A 36 -16.04 23.39 2.07
C ARG A 36 -16.83 24.09 3.15
N GLU A 37 -18.14 23.86 3.21
CA GLU A 37 -19.11 24.43 4.15
C GLU A 37 -19.28 23.51 5.37
N GLN A 38 -18.83 22.26 5.25
CA GLN A 38 -18.92 21.28 6.34
C GLN A 38 -17.90 21.54 7.43
N LYS A 39 -18.18 21.03 8.66
CA LYS A 39 -17.16 20.95 9.69
C LYS A 39 -16.17 19.85 9.34
N ILE A 40 -14.87 20.12 9.54
CA ILE A 40 -13.81 19.14 9.32
C ILE A 40 -14.00 17.91 10.21
N TRP A 41 -14.33 18.15 11.49
CA TRP A 41 -14.53 17.13 12.51
C TRP A 41 -15.61 17.54 13.50
N ARG A 42 -16.28 16.56 14.07
CA ARG A 42 -17.27 16.74 15.12
C ARG A 42 -17.01 15.73 16.25
N PRO A 43 -17.17 16.12 17.54
CA PRO A 43 -17.15 15.15 18.62
C PRO A 43 -18.34 14.18 18.46
N ILE A 44 -18.08 12.92 18.78
CA ILE A 44 -19.13 11.88 18.75
C ILE A 44 -19.94 12.00 20.05
N PRO A 45 -21.27 12.28 19.98
CA PRO A 45 -22.14 12.30 21.17
C PRO A 45 -22.24 10.92 21.84
N GLU A 46 -22.58 10.88 23.14
CA GLU A 46 -22.72 9.61 23.85
C GLU A 46 -23.84 8.73 23.26
N GLU A 47 -24.95 9.30 22.85
CA GLU A 47 -26.06 8.59 22.19
C GLU A 47 -25.64 7.88 20.92
N VAL A 48 -24.66 8.44 20.19
CA VAL A 48 -24.09 7.81 18.97
C VAL A 48 -23.13 6.67 19.36
N LYS A 49 -22.34 6.84 20.42
CA LYS A 49 -21.48 5.77 20.93
C LYS A 49 -22.31 4.59 21.44
N ASP A 50 -23.38 4.88 22.20
CA ASP A 50 -24.30 3.87 22.69
C ASP A 50 -24.95 3.09 21.53
N PHE A 51 -25.36 3.79 20.46
CA PHE A 51 -25.92 3.18 19.27
C PHE A 51 -24.87 2.26 18.56
N LEU A 52 -23.60 2.70 18.47
CA LEU A 52 -22.54 1.94 17.83
C LEU A 52 -21.98 0.79 18.70
N ASP A 53 -22.38 0.70 19.97
CA ASP A 53 -22.02 -0.39 20.90
C ASP A 53 -23.15 -1.42 21.08
N LEU A 54 -24.23 -1.30 20.29
CA LEU A 54 -25.33 -2.27 20.32
C LEU A 54 -24.83 -3.66 19.88
N PRO A 55 -25.40 -4.74 20.43
CA PRO A 55 -25.05 -6.10 20.01
C PRO A 55 -25.48 -6.38 18.56
N ILE A 56 -25.02 -7.51 18.03
CA ILE A 56 -25.41 -7.96 16.68
C ILE A 56 -26.96 -7.98 16.57
N PRO A 57 -27.53 -7.41 15.48
CA PRO A 57 -28.98 -7.42 15.30
C PRO A 57 -29.50 -8.84 15.10
N GLU A 58 -30.50 -9.23 15.92
CA GLU A 58 -31.17 -10.51 15.82
C GLU A 58 -32.21 -10.55 14.69
N ASN A 59 -32.76 -9.39 14.32
CA ASN A 59 -33.79 -9.26 13.31
C ASN A 59 -33.34 -8.36 12.18
N ALA A 60 -33.83 -8.65 10.97
CA ALA A 60 -33.59 -7.81 9.81
C ALA A 60 -34.30 -6.46 9.93
N GLN A 61 -33.71 -5.42 9.32
CA GLN A 61 -34.29 -4.09 9.15
C GLN A 61 -34.47 -3.81 7.64
N PRO A 62 -35.45 -2.96 7.26
CA PRO A 62 -35.54 -2.45 5.89
C PRO A 62 -34.25 -1.72 5.48
N ALA A 63 -33.84 -1.86 4.23
CA ALA A 63 -32.58 -1.26 3.72
C ALA A 63 -32.56 0.26 3.87
N GLU A 64 -33.70 0.93 3.73
CA GLU A 64 -33.85 2.37 3.92
C GLU A 64 -33.59 2.81 5.36
N GLU A 65 -34.00 1.99 6.35
CA GLU A 65 -33.72 2.24 7.77
C GLU A 65 -32.24 2.06 8.06
N VAL A 66 -31.60 1.02 7.53
CA VAL A 66 -30.14 0.82 7.63
C VAL A 66 -29.39 2.02 7.04
N TYR A 67 -29.85 2.54 5.90
CA TYR A 67 -29.24 3.73 5.32
C TYR A 67 -29.51 5.00 6.14
N ALA A 68 -30.67 5.13 6.74
CA ALA A 68 -30.97 6.22 7.66
C ALA A 68 -30.07 6.18 8.91
N ASP A 69 -29.81 5.01 9.47
CA ASP A 69 -28.88 4.82 10.58
C ASP A 69 -27.46 5.25 10.19
N PHE A 70 -26.99 4.86 9.00
CA PHE A 70 -25.70 5.33 8.47
C PHE A 70 -25.64 6.86 8.39
N LYS A 71 -26.68 7.52 7.85
CA LYS A 71 -26.73 8.98 7.72
C LYS A 71 -26.80 9.71 9.06
N ASN A 72 -27.41 9.11 10.06
CA ASN A 72 -27.60 9.73 11.37
C ASN A 72 -26.42 9.48 12.33
N TYR A 73 -25.84 8.26 12.31
CA TYR A 73 -24.91 7.82 13.36
C TYR A 73 -23.48 7.61 12.86
N VAL A 74 -23.23 7.43 11.54
CA VAL A 74 -21.90 7.15 11.00
C VAL A 74 -21.37 8.33 10.17
N PHE A 75 -22.11 8.72 9.15
CA PHE A 75 -21.64 9.68 8.15
C PHE A 75 -21.25 11.06 8.71
N PRO A 76 -21.99 11.67 9.66
CA PRO A 76 -21.69 13.00 10.19
C PRO A 76 -20.42 13.03 11.05
N PHE A 77 -19.95 11.87 11.56
CA PHE A 77 -18.85 11.75 12.50
C PHE A 77 -17.61 11.14 11.88
N ASN A 78 -17.44 11.29 10.57
CA ASN A 78 -16.26 10.82 9.86
C ASN A 78 -15.00 11.60 10.24
N LYS A 79 -13.84 11.09 9.82
CA LYS A 79 -12.51 11.67 10.16
C LYS A 79 -12.25 13.04 9.54
N GLY A 80 -12.91 13.36 8.43
CA GLY A 80 -12.78 14.63 7.73
C GLY A 80 -11.53 14.79 6.84
N ASN A 81 -10.77 13.72 6.58
CA ASN A 81 -9.56 13.79 5.75
C ASN A 81 -9.80 14.17 4.28
N VAL A 82 -11.03 14.11 3.80
CA VAL A 82 -11.43 14.61 2.48
C VAL A 82 -11.66 16.12 2.45
N HIS A 83 -11.72 16.78 3.61
CA HIS A 83 -11.96 18.21 3.69
C HIS A 83 -10.69 19.02 3.31
N PRO A 84 -10.75 20.05 2.45
CA PRO A 84 -9.58 20.79 1.97
C PRO A 84 -8.80 21.56 3.05
N ARG A 85 -9.36 21.72 4.25
CA ARG A 85 -8.68 22.31 5.43
C ARG A 85 -8.28 21.27 6.49
N PHE A 86 -8.18 20.00 6.10
CA PHE A 86 -7.66 18.96 7.00
C PHE A 86 -6.13 18.95 6.94
N PHE A 87 -5.48 19.26 8.07
CA PHE A 87 -4.02 19.36 8.18
C PHE A 87 -3.42 18.37 9.19
N ALA A 88 -4.18 17.35 9.59
CA ALA A 88 -3.70 16.34 10.52
C ALA A 88 -3.17 15.11 9.77
N TRP A 89 -1.95 14.71 10.10
CA TRP A 89 -1.26 13.53 9.54
C TRP A 89 -1.07 13.58 8.01
N ILE A 90 -0.43 12.56 7.45
CA ILE A 90 -0.31 12.37 6.01
C ILE A 90 -1.33 11.33 5.57
N GLN A 91 -2.42 11.80 4.95
CA GLN A 91 -3.54 10.98 4.53
C GLN A 91 -4.04 11.37 3.14
N GLY A 92 -4.60 10.38 2.43
CA GLY A 92 -5.24 10.61 1.15
C GLY A 92 -6.66 11.17 1.28
N THR A 93 -7.11 11.83 0.22
CA THR A 93 -8.46 12.41 0.12
C THR A 93 -9.40 11.57 -0.73
N GLY A 94 -8.90 10.77 -1.65
CA GLY A 94 -9.69 10.09 -2.67
C GLY A 94 -10.10 11.00 -3.82
N THR A 95 -10.70 10.42 -4.86
CA THR A 95 -11.32 11.10 -5.99
C THR A 95 -12.71 10.52 -6.27
N PRO A 96 -13.66 11.28 -6.83
CA PRO A 96 -14.98 10.75 -7.20
C PRO A 96 -14.89 9.53 -8.12
N MET A 97 -14.05 9.58 -9.16
CA MET A 97 -13.85 8.45 -10.07
C MET A 97 -13.31 7.22 -9.34
N GLY A 98 -12.39 7.41 -8.38
CA GLY A 98 -11.86 6.32 -7.57
C GLY A 98 -12.93 5.62 -6.73
N VAL A 99 -13.87 6.39 -6.15
CA VAL A 99 -15.01 5.85 -5.37
C VAL A 99 -15.97 5.09 -6.28
N LEU A 100 -16.32 5.64 -7.45
CA LEU A 100 -17.16 4.90 -8.42
C LEU A 100 -16.48 3.63 -8.94
N ALA A 101 -15.17 3.65 -9.08
CA ALA A 101 -14.41 2.45 -9.43
C ALA A 101 -14.46 1.39 -8.31
N ASP A 102 -14.39 1.79 -7.03
CA ASP A 102 -14.54 0.85 -5.90
C ASP A 102 -15.95 0.26 -5.84
N LEU A 103 -16.99 1.05 -6.16
CA LEU A 103 -18.36 0.53 -6.32
C LEU A 103 -18.43 -0.56 -7.40
N LEU A 104 -17.84 -0.30 -8.56
CA LEU A 104 -17.80 -1.27 -9.66
C LEU A 104 -16.97 -2.51 -9.30
N ALA A 105 -15.82 -2.32 -8.66
CA ALA A 105 -14.96 -3.42 -8.21
C ALA A 105 -15.67 -4.31 -7.20
N SER A 106 -16.40 -3.73 -6.25
CA SER A 106 -17.20 -4.46 -5.27
C SER A 106 -18.38 -5.18 -5.91
N GLY A 107 -19.06 -4.57 -6.89
CA GLY A 107 -20.15 -5.19 -7.64
C GLY A 107 -19.70 -6.36 -8.53
N MET A 108 -18.50 -6.27 -9.13
CA MET A 108 -17.89 -7.36 -9.89
C MET A 108 -17.32 -8.47 -8.98
N ASN A 109 -16.85 -8.09 -7.80
CA ASN A 109 -16.30 -8.94 -6.74
C ASN A 109 -15.30 -10.05 -7.21
N PRO A 110 -14.32 -9.76 -8.10
CA PRO A 110 -13.37 -10.77 -8.52
C PRO A 110 -12.29 -10.96 -7.45
N ASN A 111 -11.85 -12.21 -7.26
CA ASN A 111 -10.60 -12.48 -6.57
C ASN A 111 -9.42 -12.28 -7.54
N THR A 112 -8.60 -11.24 -7.35
CA THR A 112 -7.47 -10.89 -8.22
C THR A 112 -6.18 -11.63 -7.85
N THR A 113 -6.26 -12.94 -7.63
CA THR A 113 -5.10 -13.75 -7.26
C THR A 113 -4.67 -14.68 -8.38
N ILE A 114 -5.60 -15.37 -8.99
CA ILE A 114 -5.36 -16.38 -10.01
C ILE A 114 -6.49 -16.36 -11.04
N GLY A 115 -6.18 -16.78 -12.26
CA GLY A 115 -7.15 -17.07 -13.31
C GLY A 115 -7.09 -16.13 -14.51
N GLU A 116 -7.71 -16.60 -15.58
CA GLU A 116 -7.78 -15.90 -16.86
C GLU A 116 -9.00 -14.97 -16.89
N HIS A 117 -8.88 -13.79 -16.30
CA HIS A 117 -9.94 -12.77 -16.31
C HIS A 117 -9.37 -11.34 -16.29
N SER A 118 -10.18 -10.38 -16.77
CA SER A 118 -9.75 -9.00 -17.01
C SER A 118 -9.10 -8.32 -15.80
N ALA A 119 -9.57 -8.59 -14.58
CA ALA A 119 -9.05 -7.94 -13.38
C ALA A 119 -7.55 -8.28 -13.13
N MET A 120 -7.10 -9.49 -13.50
CA MET A 120 -5.68 -9.89 -13.44
C MET A 120 -4.82 -9.06 -14.39
N TYR A 121 -5.31 -8.79 -15.59
CA TYR A 121 -4.60 -7.98 -16.60
C TYR A 121 -4.56 -6.51 -16.23
N VAL A 122 -5.64 -5.99 -15.64
CA VAL A 122 -5.66 -4.61 -15.10
C VAL A 122 -4.70 -4.47 -13.93
N ASP A 123 -4.65 -5.43 -13.01
CA ASP A 123 -3.68 -5.43 -11.89
C ASP A 123 -2.24 -5.36 -12.43
N ARG A 124 -1.89 -6.25 -13.35
CA ARG A 124 -0.58 -6.24 -14.02
C ARG A 124 -0.29 -4.93 -14.76
N GLN A 125 -1.27 -4.38 -15.47
CA GLN A 125 -1.10 -3.12 -16.19
C GLN A 125 -0.83 -1.97 -15.24
N VAL A 126 -1.56 -1.90 -14.12
CA VAL A 126 -1.35 -0.88 -13.08
C VAL A 126 0.03 -1.00 -12.44
N VAL A 127 0.49 -2.22 -12.12
CA VAL A 127 1.86 -2.43 -11.64
C VAL A 127 2.89 -1.94 -12.66
N ASN A 128 2.68 -2.20 -13.96
CA ASN A 128 3.56 -1.68 -15.01
C ASN A 128 3.52 -0.14 -15.10
N TRP A 129 2.37 0.48 -14.91
CA TRP A 129 2.27 1.95 -14.81
C TRP A 129 3.00 2.49 -13.58
N CYS A 130 2.91 1.81 -12.44
CA CYS A 130 3.69 2.15 -11.24
C CYS A 130 5.20 2.13 -11.52
N LYS A 131 5.70 1.11 -12.22
CA LYS A 131 7.11 1.06 -12.67
C LYS A 131 7.46 2.25 -13.57
N GLN A 132 6.60 2.59 -14.53
CA GLN A 132 6.82 3.73 -15.43
C GLN A 132 6.79 5.07 -14.70
N LEU A 133 5.89 5.27 -13.74
CA LEU A 133 5.84 6.49 -12.93
C LEU A 133 7.12 6.71 -12.14
N MET A 134 7.74 5.62 -11.67
CA MET A 134 8.95 5.63 -10.86
C MET A 134 10.25 5.49 -11.69
N ASN A 135 10.18 5.38 -13.02
CA ASN A 135 11.30 4.98 -13.89
C ASN A 135 12.00 3.72 -13.36
N PHE A 136 11.25 2.81 -12.80
CA PHE A 136 11.74 1.53 -12.30
C PHE A 136 11.90 0.55 -13.47
N PRO A 137 12.83 -0.44 -13.42
CA PRO A 137 13.08 -1.35 -14.56
C PRO A 137 11.80 -2.06 -15.05
N ALA A 138 11.67 -2.21 -16.35
CA ALA A 138 10.49 -2.85 -16.95
C ALA A 138 10.36 -4.33 -16.57
N GLU A 139 11.49 -5.02 -16.40
CA GLU A 139 11.60 -6.43 -16.00
C GLU A 139 11.36 -6.65 -14.50
N ALA A 140 11.36 -5.58 -13.70
CA ALA A 140 11.05 -5.66 -12.28
C ALA A 140 9.64 -6.20 -12.05
N SER A 141 9.45 -6.80 -10.89
CA SER A 141 8.13 -7.23 -10.41
C SER A 141 7.50 -6.18 -9.49
N GLY A 142 6.23 -6.38 -9.17
CA GLY A 142 5.53 -5.57 -8.19
C GLY A 142 4.21 -6.19 -7.76
N ILE A 143 3.67 -5.68 -6.67
CA ILE A 143 2.37 -6.10 -6.12
C ILE A 143 1.65 -4.92 -5.50
N LEU A 144 0.33 -4.86 -5.69
CA LEU A 144 -0.55 -3.95 -4.97
C LEU A 144 -0.97 -4.57 -3.64
N VAL A 145 -0.81 -3.82 -2.57
CA VAL A 145 -1.08 -4.23 -1.18
C VAL A 145 -1.97 -3.20 -0.48
N SER A 146 -2.32 -3.44 0.78
CA SER A 146 -3.21 -2.54 1.54
C SER A 146 -2.61 -1.15 1.83
N GLY A 147 -1.29 -1.01 1.83
CA GLY A 147 -0.63 0.28 2.07
C GLY A 147 0.84 0.14 2.44
N GLY A 148 1.49 1.28 2.75
CA GLY A 148 2.93 1.38 2.96
C GLY A 148 3.49 0.39 3.98
N SER A 149 2.79 0.12 5.07
CA SER A 149 3.24 -0.87 6.04
C SER A 149 3.36 -2.27 5.43
N MET A 150 2.33 -2.71 4.68
CA MET A 150 2.37 -4.00 3.99
C MET A 150 3.39 -3.99 2.83
N ALA A 151 3.53 -2.85 2.15
CA ALA A 151 4.53 -2.69 1.09
C ALA A 151 5.96 -2.84 1.63
N ASN A 152 6.26 -2.20 2.75
CA ASN A 152 7.56 -2.31 3.42
C ASN A 152 7.82 -3.73 3.96
N ILE A 153 6.84 -4.38 4.61
CA ILE A 153 6.97 -5.78 5.07
C ILE A 153 7.27 -6.70 3.89
N THR A 154 6.56 -6.54 2.78
CA THR A 154 6.80 -7.34 1.56
C THR A 154 8.23 -7.17 1.06
N ALA A 155 8.69 -5.93 0.91
CA ALA A 155 10.05 -5.62 0.44
C ALA A 155 11.13 -6.18 1.39
N LEU A 156 11.00 -5.95 2.71
CA LEU A 156 11.96 -6.44 3.70
C LEU A 156 11.95 -7.96 3.83
N THR A 157 10.81 -8.62 3.58
CA THR A 157 10.75 -10.10 3.49
C THR A 157 11.58 -10.60 2.31
N VAL A 158 11.48 -9.95 1.14
CA VAL A 158 12.31 -10.30 -0.02
C VAL A 158 13.78 -10.06 0.29
N ALA A 159 14.13 -8.89 0.84
CA ALA A 159 15.51 -8.55 1.20
C ALA A 159 16.12 -9.59 2.15
N ARG A 160 15.40 -9.95 3.25
CA ARG A 160 15.84 -10.97 4.21
C ARG A 160 16.03 -12.33 3.56
N ASN A 161 15.07 -12.78 2.74
CA ASN A 161 15.09 -14.09 2.11
C ASN A 161 16.15 -14.21 0.99
N SER A 162 16.58 -13.06 0.46
CA SER A 162 17.60 -12.98 -0.62
C SER A 162 19.01 -12.80 -0.08
N PHE A 163 19.18 -12.65 1.25
CA PHE A 163 20.49 -12.43 1.86
C PHE A 163 21.33 -13.72 1.86
N GLY A 164 22.53 -13.63 1.28
CA GLY A 164 23.52 -14.69 1.26
C GLY A 164 23.06 -16.00 0.58
N GLU A 165 23.83 -17.07 0.80
CA GLU A 165 23.47 -18.43 0.39
C GLU A 165 22.55 -19.13 1.42
N GLU A 166 22.16 -18.42 2.46
CA GLU A 166 21.45 -18.96 3.60
C GLU A 166 19.98 -19.20 3.28
N LYS A 167 19.52 -20.39 3.52
CA LYS A 167 18.13 -20.80 3.21
C LYS A 167 17.16 -20.33 4.31
N ILE A 168 17.18 -19.01 4.61
CA ILE A 168 16.37 -18.42 5.69
C ILE A 168 14.88 -18.75 5.50
N ARG A 169 14.37 -18.69 4.27
CA ARG A 169 12.98 -19.04 3.97
C ARG A 169 12.63 -20.47 4.40
N GLN A 170 13.55 -21.42 4.22
CA GLN A 170 13.32 -22.86 4.50
C GLN A 170 13.64 -23.24 5.94
N ARG A 171 14.67 -22.63 6.53
CA ARG A 171 15.23 -23.04 7.82
C ARG A 171 15.01 -22.02 8.92
N GLY A 172 14.46 -20.85 8.59
CA GLY A 172 14.31 -19.73 9.52
C GLY A 172 15.63 -19.00 9.80
N LEU A 173 15.56 -17.94 10.59
CA LEU A 173 16.72 -17.11 10.95
C LEU A 173 17.84 -17.85 11.69
N LYS A 174 17.54 -19.00 12.30
CA LYS A 174 18.57 -19.85 12.93
C LYS A 174 19.59 -20.43 11.94
N SER A 175 19.31 -20.36 10.63
CA SER A 175 20.27 -20.77 9.61
C SER A 175 21.31 -19.70 9.32
N ALA A 176 21.09 -18.46 9.72
CA ALA A 176 22.05 -17.39 9.58
C ALA A 176 23.25 -17.62 10.53
N SER A 177 24.46 -17.34 10.05
CA SER A 177 25.71 -17.51 10.81
C SER A 177 25.82 -16.53 11.98
N ALA A 178 25.12 -15.39 11.89
CA ALA A 178 25.01 -14.35 12.91
C ALA A 178 23.72 -13.57 12.79
N GLN A 179 23.49 -12.59 13.66
CA GLN A 179 22.31 -11.73 13.62
C GLN A 179 22.33 -10.80 12.40
N LEU A 180 21.24 -10.82 11.64
CA LEU A 180 20.99 -9.87 10.57
C LEU A 180 20.62 -8.50 11.15
N VAL A 181 21.18 -7.41 10.58
CA VAL A 181 20.88 -6.03 10.98
C VAL A 181 20.54 -5.17 9.77
N LEU A 182 19.62 -4.23 9.95
CA LEU A 182 19.24 -3.24 8.95
C LEU A 182 19.38 -1.82 9.52
N TYR A 183 19.55 -0.85 8.63
CA TYR A 183 19.81 0.54 8.95
C TYR A 183 18.71 1.44 8.43
N CYS A 184 18.26 2.40 9.23
CA CYS A 184 17.33 3.44 8.84
C CYS A 184 17.54 4.68 9.71
N SER A 185 17.05 5.86 9.29
CA SER A 185 17.19 7.06 10.10
C SER A 185 16.25 7.05 11.33
N ILE A 186 16.54 7.89 12.32
CA ILE A 186 15.65 8.11 13.47
C ILE A 186 14.29 8.69 13.04
N GLU A 187 14.20 9.35 11.87
CA GLU A 187 12.98 9.91 11.29
C GLU A 187 12.16 8.87 10.50
N THR A 188 12.71 7.67 10.29
CA THR A 188 12.01 6.61 9.55
C THR A 188 10.73 6.19 10.27
N HIS A 189 9.65 6.03 9.50
CA HIS A 189 8.35 5.63 10.02
C HIS A 189 8.41 4.28 10.76
N SER A 190 7.66 4.17 11.85
CA SER A 190 7.63 2.99 12.74
C SER A 190 7.29 1.66 12.06
N CYS A 191 6.73 1.70 10.83
CA CYS A 191 6.42 0.47 10.08
C CYS A 191 7.67 -0.34 9.74
N ILE A 192 8.84 0.27 9.59
CA ILE A 192 10.11 -0.45 9.33
C ILE A 192 10.50 -1.30 10.55
N GLN A 193 10.43 -0.74 11.76
CA GLN A 193 10.67 -1.51 12.97
C GLN A 193 9.64 -2.64 13.13
N LYS A 194 8.35 -2.33 12.97
CA LYS A 194 7.30 -3.35 13.02
C LYS A 194 7.52 -4.46 11.99
N ALA A 195 7.94 -4.09 10.77
CA ALA A 195 8.27 -5.07 9.74
C ALA A 195 9.43 -5.97 10.19
N ALA A 196 10.52 -5.40 10.74
CA ALA A 196 11.66 -6.17 11.26
C ALA A 196 11.23 -7.13 12.37
N GLU A 197 10.39 -6.70 13.30
CA GLU A 197 9.85 -7.53 14.37
C GLU A 197 8.99 -8.69 13.81
N ILE A 198 8.06 -8.39 12.89
CA ILE A 198 7.16 -9.39 12.29
C ILE A 198 7.93 -10.43 11.47
N ILE A 199 8.95 -10.02 10.72
CA ILE A 199 9.77 -10.96 9.95
C ILE A 199 10.83 -11.68 10.82
N GLY A 200 10.79 -11.49 12.15
CA GLY A 200 11.54 -12.25 13.13
C GLY A 200 12.96 -11.74 13.42
N LEU A 201 13.34 -10.56 12.93
CA LEU A 201 14.66 -9.97 13.20
C LEU A 201 14.76 -9.40 14.64
N GLY A 202 13.63 -8.91 15.16
CA GLY A 202 13.57 -8.19 16.43
C GLY A 202 13.91 -6.69 16.30
N SER A 203 13.50 -5.89 17.29
CA SER A 203 13.73 -4.45 17.29
C SER A 203 15.21 -4.06 17.40
N GLU A 204 16.01 -4.86 18.09
CA GLU A 204 17.46 -4.63 18.25
C GLU A 204 18.23 -4.79 16.93
N ALA A 205 17.67 -5.49 15.94
CA ALA A 205 18.26 -5.59 14.61
C ALA A 205 18.13 -4.28 13.79
N VAL A 206 17.31 -3.32 14.24
CA VAL A 206 17.09 -2.06 13.56
C VAL A 206 18.05 -1.00 14.12
N ARG A 207 19.07 -0.67 13.34
CA ARG A 207 20.04 0.38 13.67
C ARG A 207 19.47 1.73 13.27
N LYS A 208 19.16 2.57 14.25
CA LYS A 208 18.67 3.93 14.06
C LYS A 208 19.85 4.89 13.93
N ILE A 209 20.03 5.43 12.74
CA ILE A 209 21.09 6.39 12.41
C ILE A 209 20.58 7.80 12.65
N GLY A 210 21.41 8.66 13.18
CA GLY A 210 21.12 10.08 13.37
C GLY A 210 20.83 10.82 12.07
N VAL A 211 20.39 12.07 12.19
CA VAL A 211 20.10 12.93 11.04
C VAL A 211 20.89 14.24 11.15
N ASP A 212 21.14 14.86 10.02
CA ASP A 212 21.74 16.19 9.92
C ASP A 212 20.71 17.31 10.26
N ASP A 213 21.16 18.58 10.16
CA ASP A 213 20.31 19.76 10.38
C ASP A 213 19.12 19.88 9.39
N ARG A 214 19.10 19.07 8.33
CA ARG A 214 18.02 18.97 7.33
C ARG A 214 17.12 17.78 7.57
N PHE A 215 17.28 17.08 8.70
CA PHE A 215 16.57 15.84 9.02
C PHE A 215 16.82 14.70 8.02
N GLN A 216 17.97 14.69 7.35
CA GLN A 216 18.41 13.65 6.44
C GLN A 216 19.34 12.69 7.14
N MET A 217 19.32 11.39 6.84
CA MET A 217 20.19 10.39 7.45
C MET A 217 21.67 10.80 7.36
N ASP A 218 22.40 10.74 8.47
CA ASP A 218 23.84 10.99 8.49
C ASP A 218 24.60 9.83 7.83
N VAL A 219 25.15 10.09 6.65
CA VAL A 219 25.85 9.09 5.83
C VAL A 219 27.15 8.61 6.48
N LEU A 220 27.85 9.49 7.21
CA LEU A 220 29.10 9.14 7.89
C LEU A 220 28.83 8.25 9.09
N GLU A 221 27.80 8.57 9.88
CA GLU A 221 27.36 7.74 10.99
C GLU A 221 26.90 6.37 10.49
N LEU A 222 26.11 6.32 9.39
CA LEU A 222 25.69 5.05 8.77
C LEU A 222 26.89 4.18 8.43
N GLU A 223 27.89 4.74 7.75
CA GLU A 223 29.05 3.95 7.32
C GLU A 223 29.88 3.46 8.51
N SER A 224 30.05 4.30 9.53
CA SER A 224 30.71 3.93 10.79
C SER A 224 29.98 2.78 11.48
N GLN A 225 28.64 2.87 11.60
CA GLN A 225 27.83 1.83 12.25
C GLN A 225 27.88 0.50 11.48
N ILE A 226 27.90 0.54 10.15
CA ILE A 226 28.07 -0.69 9.33
C ILE A 226 29.42 -1.36 9.64
N GLN A 227 30.50 -0.58 9.73
CA GLN A 227 31.83 -1.10 10.03
C GLN A 227 31.88 -1.69 11.44
N ASP A 228 31.29 -1.02 12.42
CA ASP A 228 31.24 -1.49 13.81
C ASP A 228 30.46 -2.81 13.93
N ASP A 229 29.31 -2.91 13.26
CA ASP A 229 28.51 -4.12 13.25
C ASP A 229 29.26 -5.30 12.56
N LEU A 230 29.97 -5.04 11.46
CA LEU A 230 30.83 -6.04 10.81
C LEU A 230 31.99 -6.50 11.74
N ASN A 231 32.63 -5.58 12.46
CA ASN A 231 33.69 -5.89 13.41
C ASN A 231 33.17 -6.71 14.61
N GLN A 232 31.92 -6.56 14.98
CA GLN A 232 31.23 -7.36 16.00
C GLN A 232 30.75 -8.71 15.47
N GLY A 233 30.93 -9.01 14.19
CA GLY A 233 30.52 -10.26 13.56
C GLY A 233 29.03 -10.34 13.25
N LEU A 234 28.34 -9.19 13.22
CA LEU A 234 26.94 -9.11 12.79
C LEU A 234 26.85 -9.12 11.25
N LEU A 235 25.65 -9.32 10.73
CA LEU A 235 25.38 -9.42 9.30
C LEU A 235 24.53 -8.23 8.82
N PRO A 236 25.14 -7.09 8.42
CA PRO A 236 24.45 -6.04 7.71
C PRO A 236 23.79 -6.59 6.44
N PHE A 237 22.48 -6.36 6.24
CA PHE A 237 21.82 -6.89 5.04
C PHE A 237 21.01 -5.84 4.27
N CYS A 238 20.55 -4.74 4.90
CA CYS A 238 19.67 -3.79 4.28
C CYS A 238 19.88 -2.37 4.79
N VAL A 239 19.87 -1.39 3.88
CA VAL A 239 19.72 0.03 4.18
C VAL A 239 18.35 0.49 3.69
N VAL A 240 17.61 1.19 4.55
CA VAL A 240 16.31 1.78 4.25
C VAL A 240 16.45 3.30 4.17
N GLY A 241 16.38 3.86 2.97
CA GLY A 241 16.29 5.29 2.76
C GLY A 241 14.82 5.74 2.71
N THR A 242 14.51 6.90 3.27
CA THR A 242 13.16 7.46 3.27
C THR A 242 13.04 8.57 2.23
N SER A 243 12.03 8.48 1.37
CA SER A 243 11.65 9.54 0.44
C SER A 243 10.46 10.30 1.00
N GLY A 244 10.74 11.35 1.79
CA GLY A 244 9.72 12.15 2.46
C GLY A 244 9.29 11.58 3.81
N THR A 245 9.99 11.97 4.88
CA THR A 245 9.66 11.56 6.26
C THR A 245 8.33 12.15 6.71
N VAL A 246 7.62 11.45 7.60
CA VAL A 246 6.27 11.84 8.03
C VAL A 246 6.26 13.16 8.82
N ASN A 247 7.32 13.45 9.59
CA ASN A 247 7.37 14.63 10.46
C ASN A 247 7.86 15.89 9.73
N THR A 248 8.82 15.76 8.83
CA THR A 248 9.54 16.90 8.24
C THR A 248 9.45 16.97 6.73
N GLY A 249 9.03 15.88 6.06
CA GLY A 249 9.06 15.76 4.60
C GLY A 249 10.48 15.60 4.04
N ALA A 250 11.50 15.43 4.88
CA ALA A 250 12.88 15.27 4.45
C ALA A 250 13.05 14.05 3.54
N ILE A 251 13.89 14.20 2.53
CA ILE A 251 14.30 13.13 1.64
C ILE A 251 15.75 12.80 2.01
N ASP A 252 16.00 11.56 2.41
CA ASP A 252 17.34 11.07 2.73
C ASP A 252 18.30 11.24 1.52
N PRO A 253 19.62 11.26 1.71
CA PRO A 253 20.61 11.38 0.64
C PRO A 253 20.70 10.06 -0.14
N LEU A 254 19.64 9.75 -0.91
CA LEU A 254 19.38 8.43 -1.51
C LEU A 254 20.50 7.95 -2.43
N GLU A 255 21.20 8.85 -3.14
CA GLU A 255 22.30 8.47 -4.02
C GLU A 255 23.52 7.99 -3.20
N GLU A 256 23.82 8.67 -2.10
CA GLU A 256 24.89 8.31 -1.17
C GLU A 256 24.57 6.98 -0.46
N LEU A 257 23.32 6.82 -0.02
CA LEU A 257 22.85 5.56 0.59
C LEU A 257 22.95 4.39 -0.39
N LEU A 258 22.58 4.61 -1.66
CA LEU A 258 22.76 3.63 -2.73
C LEU A 258 24.23 3.26 -2.93
N ALA A 259 25.13 4.25 -2.91
CA ALA A 259 26.57 4.02 -3.07
C ALA A 259 27.13 3.18 -1.91
N ILE A 260 26.74 3.48 -0.67
CA ILE A 260 27.11 2.71 0.52
C ILE A 260 26.54 1.29 0.42
N SER A 261 25.27 1.14 0.08
CA SER A 261 24.65 -0.17 -0.08
C SER A 261 25.40 -1.04 -1.08
N LYS A 262 25.79 -0.47 -2.23
CA LYS A 262 26.61 -1.17 -3.23
C LYS A 262 28.00 -1.52 -2.70
N LYS A 263 28.66 -0.61 -1.98
CA LYS A 263 30.00 -0.81 -1.41
C LYS A 263 30.05 -2.01 -0.47
N TYR A 264 29.00 -2.18 0.35
CA TYR A 264 28.93 -3.23 1.35
C TYR A 264 28.09 -4.45 0.93
N GLY A 265 27.52 -4.45 -0.30
CA GLY A 265 26.68 -5.55 -0.79
C GLY A 265 25.33 -5.67 -0.07
N LEU A 266 24.78 -4.54 0.36
CA LEU A 266 23.52 -4.47 1.11
C LEU A 266 22.33 -4.25 0.18
N TRP A 267 21.18 -4.78 0.53
CA TRP A 267 19.91 -4.48 -0.12
C TRP A 267 19.54 -3.00 0.13
N PHE A 268 19.28 -2.26 -0.93
CA PHE A 268 18.82 -0.88 -0.82
C PHE A 268 17.31 -0.81 -1.01
N HIS A 269 16.59 -0.56 0.08
CA HIS A 269 15.15 -0.35 0.09
C HIS A 269 14.83 1.14 0.24
N ILE A 270 13.82 1.62 -0.50
CA ILE A 270 13.29 2.97 -0.33
C ILE A 270 11.87 2.91 0.21
N ASP A 271 11.67 3.44 1.43
CA ASP A 271 10.35 3.79 1.93
C ASP A 271 9.93 5.14 1.33
N GLY A 272 9.16 5.06 0.26
CA GLY A 272 8.57 6.19 -0.44
C GLY A 272 7.08 6.34 -0.20
N ALA A 273 6.55 5.79 0.89
CA ALA A 273 5.11 5.74 1.18
C ALA A 273 4.41 7.09 1.00
N TYR A 274 5.09 8.18 1.32
CA TYR A 274 4.60 9.53 1.07
C TYR A 274 5.23 10.15 -0.17
N GLY A 275 6.54 10.32 -0.20
CA GLY A 275 7.21 11.24 -1.11
C GLY A 275 7.73 10.62 -2.42
N ALA A 276 7.61 9.31 -2.67
CA ALA A 276 8.08 8.75 -3.94
C ALA A 276 7.42 9.40 -5.17
N LEU A 277 6.15 9.77 -5.05
CA LEU A 277 5.41 10.43 -6.13
C LEU A 277 5.91 11.85 -6.45
N ALA A 278 6.68 12.50 -5.57
CA ALA A 278 7.38 13.75 -5.90
C ALA A 278 8.36 13.58 -7.08
N LYS A 279 8.72 12.35 -7.44
CA LYS A 279 9.47 12.05 -8.66
C LYS A 279 8.78 12.52 -9.93
N LEU A 280 7.48 12.71 -9.92
CA LEU A 280 6.74 13.26 -11.05
C LEU A 280 6.93 14.78 -11.22
N ASP A 281 7.36 15.47 -10.17
CA ASP A 281 7.72 16.89 -10.22
C ASP A 281 9.18 17.04 -10.70
N PRO A 282 9.44 17.76 -11.82
CA PRO A 282 10.79 17.99 -12.32
C PRO A 282 11.75 18.61 -11.29
N ALA A 283 11.23 19.41 -10.33
CA ALA A 283 12.04 20.04 -9.29
C ALA A 283 12.63 19.02 -8.30
N TYR A 284 11.94 17.90 -8.09
CA TYR A 284 12.35 16.85 -7.13
C TYR A 284 12.89 15.59 -7.83
N SER A 285 12.65 15.41 -9.13
CA SER A 285 12.98 14.20 -9.86
C SER A 285 14.46 13.81 -9.75
N SER A 286 15.37 14.79 -9.75
CA SER A 286 16.82 14.54 -9.60
C SER A 286 17.19 14.00 -8.22
N ARG A 287 16.58 14.52 -7.15
CA ARG A 287 16.79 14.06 -5.76
C ARG A 287 16.29 12.62 -5.53
N LEU A 288 15.37 12.16 -6.37
CA LEU A 288 14.74 10.84 -6.30
C LEU A 288 15.28 9.88 -7.38
N LYS A 289 16.42 10.21 -7.99
CA LYS A 289 17.00 9.40 -9.06
C LYS A 289 17.39 8.01 -8.57
N ALA A 290 17.87 7.88 -7.37
CA ALA A 290 18.25 6.59 -6.77
C ALA A 290 17.12 5.54 -6.77
N ILE A 291 15.84 5.96 -6.82
CA ILE A 291 14.69 5.07 -6.97
C ILE A 291 14.89 4.14 -8.17
N GLU A 292 15.41 4.65 -9.28
CA GLU A 292 15.65 3.89 -10.52
C GLU A 292 16.65 2.75 -10.33
N SER A 293 17.46 2.80 -9.28
CA SER A 293 18.53 1.83 -8.97
C SER A 293 18.34 1.09 -7.64
N ALA A 294 17.29 1.39 -6.88
CA ALA A 294 16.99 0.68 -5.64
C ALA A 294 16.63 -0.79 -5.90
N ASP A 295 16.90 -1.67 -4.94
CA ASP A 295 16.49 -3.07 -5.02
C ASP A 295 14.99 -3.22 -4.77
N SER A 296 14.41 -2.34 -3.96
CA SER A 296 12.98 -2.28 -3.73
C SER A 296 12.47 -0.88 -3.39
N LEU A 297 11.21 -0.63 -3.71
CA LEU A 297 10.49 0.60 -3.43
C LEU A 297 9.10 0.27 -2.88
N ALA A 298 8.73 0.89 -1.76
CA ALA A 298 7.37 0.90 -1.24
C ALA A 298 6.76 2.30 -1.37
N PHE A 299 5.52 2.44 -1.85
CA PHE A 299 4.84 3.73 -1.91
C PHE A 299 3.32 3.59 -1.91
N ASP A 300 2.63 4.63 -1.41
CA ASP A 300 1.18 4.65 -1.26
C ASP A 300 0.50 5.44 -2.38
N LEU A 301 -0.31 4.73 -3.15
CA LEU A 301 -1.14 5.34 -4.18
C LEU A 301 -2.34 6.09 -3.57
N HIS A 302 -2.83 5.63 -2.41
CA HIS A 302 -3.92 6.29 -1.69
C HIS A 302 -3.49 7.59 -0.97
N LYS A 303 -2.19 7.91 -0.90
CA LYS A 303 -1.70 9.20 -0.39
C LYS A 303 -1.67 10.24 -1.52
N TRP A 304 -0.59 10.35 -2.24
CA TRP A 304 -0.38 11.46 -3.18
C TRP A 304 -0.82 11.19 -4.63
N LEU A 305 -1.30 9.96 -4.94
CA LEU A 305 -2.03 9.70 -6.17
C LEU A 305 -3.55 9.92 -6.01
N TYR A 306 -3.99 10.33 -4.83
CA TYR A 306 -5.38 10.69 -4.52
C TYR A 306 -6.42 9.61 -4.82
N VAL A 307 -6.06 8.34 -4.82
CA VAL A 307 -7.07 7.27 -4.90
C VAL A 307 -7.65 6.96 -3.52
N PRO A 308 -8.91 6.52 -3.42
CA PRO A 308 -9.51 6.15 -2.14
C PRO A 308 -8.73 5.04 -1.42
N TYR A 309 -8.78 5.06 -0.08
CA TYR A 309 -8.24 3.95 0.73
C TYR A 309 -8.89 2.62 0.33
N GLU A 310 -8.12 1.53 0.34
CA GLU A 310 -6.70 1.47 0.64
C GLU A 310 -5.94 0.91 -0.58
N VAL A 311 -4.76 1.42 -0.87
CA VAL A 311 -3.82 0.76 -1.79
C VAL A 311 -2.41 1.34 -1.68
N GLY A 312 -1.42 0.46 -1.49
CA GLY A 312 0.01 0.70 -1.65
C GLY A 312 0.58 -0.18 -2.75
N CYS A 313 1.81 0.07 -3.11
CA CYS A 313 2.55 -0.70 -4.11
C CYS A 313 3.95 -1.02 -3.59
N THR A 314 4.37 -2.26 -3.80
CA THR A 314 5.76 -2.69 -3.66
C THR A 314 6.31 -2.99 -5.05
N LEU A 315 7.47 -2.41 -5.38
CA LEU A 315 8.25 -2.79 -6.56
C LEU A 315 9.54 -3.46 -6.12
N ILE A 316 9.91 -4.54 -6.76
CA ILE A 316 11.13 -5.31 -6.50
C ILE A 316 11.88 -5.45 -7.81
N ARG A 317 13.15 -5.04 -7.82
CA ARG A 317 14.01 -5.04 -9.01
C ARG A 317 14.19 -6.43 -9.60
N ASP A 318 14.54 -7.40 -8.76
CA ASP A 318 14.76 -8.79 -9.14
C ASP A 318 13.44 -9.57 -8.98
N ALA A 319 12.77 -9.83 -10.10
CA ALA A 319 11.49 -10.53 -10.14
C ALA A 319 11.58 -11.98 -9.64
N ASP A 320 12.71 -12.64 -9.86
CA ASP A 320 12.93 -14.03 -9.43
C ASP A 320 13.06 -14.10 -7.91
N LYS A 321 13.84 -13.20 -7.30
CA LYS A 321 13.93 -13.08 -5.85
C LYS A 321 12.60 -12.77 -5.20
N HIS A 322 11.79 -11.89 -5.84
CA HIS A 322 10.45 -11.60 -5.36
C HIS A 322 9.58 -12.85 -5.33
N ARG A 323 9.55 -13.56 -6.45
CA ARG A 323 8.80 -14.82 -6.56
C ARG A 323 9.32 -15.89 -5.60
N GLU A 324 10.62 -16.08 -5.52
CA GLU A 324 11.25 -17.04 -4.60
C GLU A 324 10.93 -16.75 -3.13
N ALA A 325 10.72 -15.48 -2.76
CA ALA A 325 10.40 -15.12 -1.38
C ALA A 325 9.01 -15.61 -0.94
N PHE A 326 8.04 -15.74 -1.86
CA PHE A 326 6.65 -16.02 -1.51
C PHE A 326 6.06 -17.26 -2.17
N ALA A 327 6.53 -17.67 -3.36
CA ALA A 327 5.87 -18.71 -4.14
C ALA A 327 5.75 -20.04 -3.39
N ILE A 328 4.51 -20.48 -3.21
CA ILE A 328 4.11 -21.82 -2.76
C ILE A 328 2.95 -22.20 -3.67
N THR A 329 3.14 -23.23 -4.50
CA THR A 329 2.12 -23.65 -5.47
C THR A 329 1.52 -24.99 -5.02
N PRO A 330 0.43 -24.98 -4.22
CA PRO A 330 -0.28 -26.19 -3.87
C PRO A 330 -1.03 -26.74 -5.10
N ASN A 331 -1.35 -28.03 -5.07
CA ASN A 331 -1.93 -28.75 -6.23
C ASN A 331 -3.22 -28.10 -6.77
N TYR A 332 -4.04 -27.49 -5.90
CA TYR A 332 -5.30 -26.84 -6.32
C TYR A 332 -5.09 -25.47 -7.00
N LEU A 333 -3.87 -24.93 -7.00
CA LEU A 333 -3.48 -23.69 -7.67
C LEU A 333 -2.56 -23.95 -8.89
N LEU A 334 -2.43 -25.20 -9.34
CA LEU A 334 -1.68 -25.48 -10.55
C LEU A 334 -2.35 -24.80 -11.75
N GLN A 335 -1.54 -24.08 -12.52
CA GLN A 335 -2.01 -23.40 -13.71
C GLN A 335 -2.17 -24.40 -14.86
N GLU A 336 -3.29 -24.27 -15.56
CA GLU A 336 -3.57 -25.02 -16.77
C GLU A 336 -3.15 -24.20 -18.01
N SER A 337 -3.01 -24.86 -19.14
CA SER A 337 -2.63 -24.19 -20.39
C SER A 337 -3.77 -23.35 -20.99
N ARG A 338 -5.00 -23.46 -20.49
CA ARG A 338 -6.20 -22.77 -20.99
C ARG A 338 -7.34 -22.76 -19.97
N GLY A 339 -8.34 -21.93 -20.25
CA GLY A 339 -9.54 -21.81 -19.41
C GLY A 339 -9.31 -20.91 -18.20
N LEU A 340 -10.25 -20.91 -17.27
CA LEU A 340 -10.22 -20.04 -16.09
C LEU A 340 -8.98 -20.25 -15.22
N SER A 341 -8.43 -21.45 -15.17
CA SER A 341 -7.18 -21.76 -14.42
C SER A 341 -5.90 -21.49 -15.20
N GLY A 342 -6.02 -20.98 -16.44
CA GLY A 342 -4.87 -20.52 -17.24
C GLY A 342 -4.45 -19.11 -16.91
N GLY A 343 -3.73 -18.49 -17.84
CA GLY A 343 -3.42 -17.05 -17.82
C GLY A 343 -2.09 -16.68 -17.17
N LEU A 344 -2.08 -15.58 -16.44
CA LEU A 344 -0.87 -15.00 -15.84
C LEU A 344 -0.39 -15.80 -14.62
N ASP A 345 0.91 -15.68 -14.29
CA ASP A 345 1.43 -16.19 -13.02
C ASP A 345 0.60 -15.66 -11.85
N SER A 346 0.33 -16.52 -10.91
CA SER A 346 -0.55 -16.21 -9.78
C SER A 346 0.06 -15.13 -8.87
N ILE A 347 -0.72 -14.11 -8.53
CA ILE A 347 -0.23 -12.96 -7.74
C ILE A 347 0.12 -13.38 -6.30
N ASN A 348 -0.44 -14.47 -5.77
CA ASN A 348 -0.03 -14.98 -4.45
C ASN A 348 1.43 -15.47 -4.42
N ASN A 349 2.06 -15.67 -5.58
CA ASN A 349 3.50 -15.94 -5.67
C ASN A 349 4.38 -14.72 -5.35
N TYR A 350 3.78 -13.55 -5.16
CA TYR A 350 4.47 -12.28 -4.92
C TYR A 350 4.05 -11.60 -3.59
N GLY A 351 3.24 -12.24 -2.75
CA GLY A 351 2.79 -11.66 -1.49
C GLY A 351 2.10 -12.65 -0.56
N PHE A 352 1.56 -12.13 0.53
CA PHE A 352 0.95 -12.95 1.59
C PHE A 352 -0.52 -13.31 1.32
N GLU A 353 -1.23 -12.48 0.52
CA GLU A 353 -2.67 -12.57 0.37
C GLU A 353 -3.04 -13.61 -0.70
N LEU A 354 -3.94 -14.54 -0.37
CA LEU A 354 -4.58 -15.43 -1.33
C LEU A 354 -5.92 -14.85 -1.83
N SER A 355 -6.69 -14.24 -0.95
CA SER A 355 -7.94 -13.55 -1.33
C SER A 355 -7.65 -12.06 -1.47
N ARG A 356 -7.77 -11.54 -2.70
CA ARG A 356 -7.43 -10.15 -3.02
C ARG A 356 -8.57 -9.48 -3.77
N GLY A 357 -9.04 -8.33 -3.23
CA GLY A 357 -10.00 -7.49 -3.93
C GLY A 357 -9.38 -6.75 -5.13
N PHE A 358 -10.20 -6.24 -6.01
CA PHE A 358 -9.81 -5.55 -7.24
C PHE A 358 -9.32 -4.11 -7.00
N LYS A 359 -8.25 -3.96 -6.19
CA LYS A 359 -7.64 -2.67 -5.82
C LYS A 359 -7.15 -1.87 -7.05
N ALA A 360 -6.76 -2.54 -8.11
CA ALA A 360 -6.20 -1.92 -9.31
C ALA A 360 -7.23 -1.07 -10.07
N LEU A 361 -8.54 -1.37 -10.00
CA LEU A 361 -9.53 -0.69 -10.82
C LEU A 361 -9.61 0.82 -10.54
N LYS A 362 -9.58 1.22 -9.28
CA LYS A 362 -9.60 2.64 -8.90
C LYS A 362 -8.37 3.41 -9.39
N ILE A 363 -7.20 2.78 -9.40
CA ILE A 363 -5.98 3.38 -9.93
C ILE A 363 -6.09 3.51 -11.46
N TRP A 364 -6.51 2.42 -12.10
CA TRP A 364 -6.65 2.34 -13.55
C TRP A 364 -7.60 3.40 -14.08
N MET A 365 -8.80 3.52 -13.49
CA MET A 365 -9.81 4.51 -13.91
C MET A 365 -9.33 5.93 -13.63
N SER A 366 -8.76 6.21 -12.47
CA SER A 366 -8.25 7.54 -12.11
C SER A 366 -7.08 7.99 -13.00
N LEU A 367 -6.13 7.10 -13.30
CA LEU A 367 -5.02 7.41 -14.21
C LEU A 367 -5.50 7.59 -15.66
N LYS A 368 -6.53 6.87 -16.10
CA LYS A 368 -7.12 7.08 -17.43
C LYS A 368 -7.91 8.38 -17.54
N GLU A 369 -8.62 8.77 -16.47
CA GLU A 369 -9.38 10.02 -16.44
C GLU A 369 -8.47 11.26 -16.44
N HIS A 370 -7.42 11.22 -15.59
CA HIS A 370 -6.63 12.43 -15.32
C HIS A 370 -5.31 12.46 -16.09
N GLY A 371 -4.74 11.30 -16.42
CA GLY A 371 -3.45 11.19 -17.07
C GLY A 371 -2.26 11.55 -16.16
N ARG A 372 -1.07 11.08 -16.54
CA ARG A 372 0.18 11.30 -15.79
C ARG A 372 0.50 12.79 -15.62
N GLU A 373 0.29 13.59 -16.65
CA GLU A 373 0.66 15.01 -16.66
C GLU A 373 -0.15 15.82 -15.63
N ARG A 374 -1.45 15.56 -15.51
CA ARG A 374 -2.27 16.22 -14.50
C ARG A 374 -1.84 15.90 -13.09
N TYR A 375 -1.50 14.61 -12.81
CA TYR A 375 -0.95 14.22 -11.51
C TYR A 375 0.39 14.90 -11.22
N ALA A 376 1.29 14.97 -12.21
CA ALA A 376 2.56 15.67 -12.07
C ALA A 376 2.38 17.16 -11.72
N ASN A 377 1.46 17.84 -12.42
CA ASN A 377 1.14 19.23 -12.16
C ASN A 377 0.52 19.45 -10.78
N MET A 378 -0.36 18.55 -10.33
CA MET A 378 -0.94 18.61 -8.98
C MET A 378 0.11 18.42 -7.89
N ILE A 379 1.03 17.48 -8.07
CA ILE A 379 2.14 17.25 -7.14
C ILE A 379 3.06 18.46 -7.10
N ALA A 380 3.44 19.02 -8.25
CA ALA A 380 4.25 20.22 -8.33
C ALA A 380 3.56 21.44 -7.70
N GLN A 381 2.23 21.52 -7.71
CA GLN A 381 1.48 22.58 -7.04
C GLN A 381 1.51 22.45 -5.51
N ASN A 382 1.72 21.23 -4.97
CA ASN A 382 1.80 21.00 -3.53
C ASN A 382 3.20 21.26 -2.95
N ASN A 383 4.25 21.24 -3.79
CA ASN A 383 5.64 21.51 -3.45
C ASN A 383 5.96 23.01 -3.52
#